data_32c4f852e6df1114d06beb6fa140705f
#
_entry.id   32c4f852e6df1114d06beb6fa140705f
#
_cell.length_a   1.000
_cell.length_b   1.000
_cell.length_c   1.000
_cell.angle_alpha   90.00
_cell.angle_beta   90.00
_cell.angle_gamma   90.00
#
_symmetry.space_group_name_H-M   'P 1'
#
loop_
_entity.id
_entity.type
_entity.pdbx_description
1 polymer ?
#
loop_
_entity_poly.entity_id
_entity_poly.type
_entity_poly.pdbx_seq_one_letter_code
_entity_poly.pdbx_strand_id
1 'polypeptide(L)'
;MTSIQQAFQPIEREPAAPGFPHAPPDWTRETALKIAQQEHLTLGDDHWAVVRGLQEFFARHEDGVTNLRELHDALEEKFHHKGGVKYLYTLLPGGPIAQGCRLAGLEPPAGAVDRGFGSVA
;
A
#
# COMPACT_ATOMS: atom_id res chain seq x y z
N MET A 1 -2.70 37.65 -7.60
CA MET A 1 -2.32 37.29 -7.86
C MET A 1 -1.97 36.81 -7.81
N THR A 2 -2.33 36.67 -7.70
CA THR A 2 -2.01 36.12 -7.62
C THR A 2 -1.68 35.64 -7.80
N SER A 3 -2.00 35.46 -7.71
CA SER A 3 -1.64 34.97 -7.87
C SER A 3 -1.08 34.45 -8.33
N ILE A 4 -1.03 34.38 -8.56
CA ILE A 4 -0.49 33.82 -9.08
C ILE A 4 0.34 33.25 -8.74
N GLN A 5 0.37 33.32 -8.28
CA GLN A 5 1.00 32.64 -7.89
C GLN A 5 0.80 31.83 -7.27
N GLN A 6 0.15 31.75 -6.96
CA GLN A 6 -0.09 30.88 -6.52
C GLN A 6 -0.26 30.09 -7.00
N ALA A 7 -0.52 30.05 -7.49
CA ALA A 7 -0.67 29.24 -8.04
C ALA A 7 0.15 28.54 -8.50
N PHE A 8 0.43 28.64 -8.52
CA PHE A 8 1.05 27.81 -8.92
C PHE A 8 1.61 27.06 -8.43
N GLN A 9 1.58 26.94 -7.99
CA GLN A 9 2.01 26.22 -7.50
C GLN A 9 2.00 25.24 -7.35
N PRO A 10 1.73 24.92 -7.46
CA PRO A 10 1.62 23.89 -7.24
C PRO A 10 2.18 23.04 -7.26
N ILE A 11 2.26 23.02 -7.40
CA ILE A 11 2.72 22.21 -7.50
C ILE A 11 3.11 21.57 -6.81
N GLU A 12 2.92 21.59 -6.33
CA GLU A 12 3.13 21.01 -5.70
C GLU A 12 3.17 20.35 -5.20
N ARG A 13 3.35 20.25 -4.82
CA ARG A 13 3.39 19.49 -4.34
C ARG A 13 2.60 18.91 -3.43
N GLU A 14 1.52 18.84 -3.44
CA GLU A 14 0.62 18.37 -2.71
C GLU A 14 0.63 16.95 -2.88
N PRO A 15 0.62 16.10 -1.88
CA PRO A 15 0.53 14.68 -2.03
C PRO A 15 -0.74 14.34 -2.80
N ALA A 16 -0.63 13.36 -3.62
CA ALA A 16 -1.78 12.94 -4.39
C ALA A 16 -2.91 12.49 -3.50
N ALA A 17 -2.60 12.01 -2.31
CA ALA A 17 -3.63 11.54 -1.40
C ALA A 17 -3.34 12.04 -0.01
N PRO A 18 -4.23 12.82 0.58
CA PRO A 18 -4.01 13.30 1.93
C PRO A 18 -3.90 12.14 2.90
N GLY A 19 -2.94 12.21 3.78
CA GLY A 19 -2.70 11.14 4.74
C GLY A 19 -1.80 10.04 4.22
N PHE A 20 -1.37 10.13 2.95
CA PHE A 20 -0.50 9.13 2.36
C PHE A 20 0.67 9.81 1.69
N PRO A 21 1.62 10.31 2.49
CA PRO A 21 2.68 11.15 1.93
C PRO A 21 3.62 10.41 0.99
N HIS A 22 3.65 9.08 1.03
CA HIS A 22 4.54 8.33 0.17
C HIS A 22 3.79 7.60 -0.94
N ALA A 23 2.59 8.03 -1.23
CA ALA A 23 1.79 7.39 -2.27
C ALA A 23 2.44 7.54 -3.63
N PRO A 24 2.35 6.52 -4.48
CA PRO A 24 2.86 6.65 -5.84
C PRO A 24 2.09 7.71 -6.61
N PRO A 25 2.67 8.23 -7.69
CA PRO A 25 1.95 9.18 -8.52
C PRO A 25 0.66 8.56 -9.03
N ASP A 26 -0.35 9.35 -9.11
CA ASP A 26 -1.66 8.93 -9.63
C ASP A 26 -2.44 7.98 -8.74
N TRP A 27 -1.91 7.58 -7.60
CA TRP A 27 -2.67 6.75 -6.68
C TRP A 27 -3.51 7.64 -5.76
N THR A 28 -4.75 7.21 -5.51
CA THR A 28 -5.58 7.89 -4.53
C THR A 28 -6.28 6.83 -3.70
N ARG A 29 -6.91 7.27 -2.63
CA ARG A 29 -7.69 6.34 -1.82
C ARG A 29 -8.76 5.66 -2.64
N GLU A 30 -9.31 6.35 -3.62
CA GLU A 30 -10.30 5.76 -4.47
C GLU A 30 -9.77 4.64 -5.31
N THR A 31 -8.50 4.72 -5.70
CA THR A 31 -7.86 3.63 -6.40
C THR A 31 -7.92 2.36 -5.55
N ALA A 32 -7.55 2.49 -4.28
CA ALA A 32 -7.58 1.36 -3.39
C ALA A 32 -9.00 0.85 -3.15
N LEU A 33 -9.94 1.76 -3.02
CA LEU A 33 -11.32 1.35 -2.79
C LEU A 33 -11.89 0.57 -3.96
N LYS A 34 -11.53 0.97 -5.18
CA LYS A 34 -11.98 0.25 -6.34
C LYS A 34 -11.40 -1.15 -6.37
N ILE A 35 -10.12 -1.29 -6.09
CA ILE A 35 -9.48 -2.58 -6.08
C ILE A 35 -10.09 -3.44 -4.98
N ALA A 36 -10.32 -2.83 -3.81
CA ALA A 36 -10.91 -3.56 -2.70
C ALA A 36 -12.29 -4.10 -3.08
N GLN A 37 -13.05 -3.31 -3.78
CA GLN A 37 -14.36 -3.75 -4.21
C GLN A 37 -14.25 -4.94 -5.14
N GLN A 38 -13.31 -4.90 -6.05
CA GLN A 38 -13.10 -6.01 -6.97
C GLN A 38 -12.66 -7.27 -6.25
N GLU A 39 -11.97 -7.11 -5.15
CA GLU A 39 -11.44 -8.25 -4.41
C GLU A 39 -12.27 -8.57 -3.17
N HIS A 40 -13.43 -7.96 -3.07
CA HIS A 40 -14.38 -8.24 -1.98
C HIS A 40 -13.81 -7.95 -0.60
N LEU A 41 -13.08 -6.85 -0.50
CA LEU A 41 -12.54 -6.40 0.77
C LEU A 41 -13.23 -5.14 1.24
N THR A 42 -13.42 -5.03 2.55
CA THR A 42 -13.89 -3.80 3.16
C THR A 42 -12.71 -3.20 3.89
N LEU A 43 -12.28 -2.03 3.47
CA LEU A 43 -11.08 -1.43 4.04
C LEU A 43 -11.38 -0.71 5.34
N GLY A 44 -10.67 -1.08 6.38
CA GLY A 44 -10.76 -0.40 7.67
C GLY A 44 -9.44 0.26 7.99
N ASP A 45 -9.31 0.77 9.20
CA ASP A 45 -8.13 1.53 9.61
C ASP A 45 -6.85 0.74 9.46
N ASP A 46 -6.87 -0.54 9.79
CA ASP A 46 -5.66 -1.34 9.71
C ASP A 46 -5.27 -1.62 8.27
N HIS A 47 -6.24 -1.72 7.38
CA HIS A 47 -5.93 -1.84 5.96
C HIS A 47 -5.21 -0.61 5.47
N TRP A 48 -5.70 0.56 5.86
CA TRP A 48 -5.04 1.81 5.45
C TRP A 48 -3.66 1.91 6.05
N ALA A 49 -3.47 1.40 7.26
CA ALA A 49 -2.14 1.40 7.87
C ALA A 49 -1.18 0.51 7.09
N VAL A 50 -1.66 -0.63 6.59
CA VAL A 50 -0.82 -1.48 5.76
C VAL A 50 -0.44 -0.75 4.47
N VAL A 51 -1.41 -0.11 3.84
CA VAL A 51 -1.15 0.63 2.60
C VAL A 51 -0.09 1.71 2.84
N ARG A 52 -0.26 2.50 3.89
CA ARG A 52 0.71 3.54 4.19
C ARG A 52 2.09 2.97 4.46
N GLY A 53 2.14 1.88 5.22
CA GLY A 53 3.42 1.26 5.55
C GLY A 53 4.14 0.74 4.33
N LEU A 54 3.39 0.12 3.42
CA LEU A 54 3.99 -0.39 2.19
C LEU A 54 4.51 0.75 1.33
N GLN A 55 3.73 1.81 1.21
CA GLN A 55 4.15 2.94 0.41
C GLN A 55 5.41 3.58 0.97
N GLU A 56 5.47 3.70 2.28
CA GLU A 56 6.65 4.27 2.91
C GLU A 56 7.86 3.38 2.73
N PHE A 57 7.68 2.07 2.89
CA PHE A 57 8.78 1.15 2.73
C PHE A 57 9.35 1.22 1.32
N PHE A 58 8.48 1.22 0.32
CA PHE A 58 8.94 1.29 -1.06
C PHE A 58 9.61 2.62 -1.36
N ALA A 59 9.12 3.71 -0.77
CA ALA A 59 9.74 5.01 -0.99
C ALA A 59 11.15 5.06 -0.43
N ARG A 60 11.39 4.36 0.68
CA ARG A 60 12.71 4.33 1.27
C ARG A 60 13.66 3.39 0.57
N HIS A 61 13.14 2.53 -0.27
CA HIS A 61 13.96 1.56 -1.00
C HIS A 61 13.81 1.81 -2.48
N GLU A 62 14.02 3.07 -2.87
CA GLU A 62 13.77 3.41 -4.24
C GLU A 62 14.77 2.82 -5.19
N ASP A 63 15.82 2.20 -4.78
CA ASP A 63 16.70 1.56 -5.71
C ASP A 63 16.04 0.32 -6.31
N GLY A 64 14.82 0.05 -5.92
CA GLY A 64 14.07 -1.03 -6.51
C GLY A 64 14.35 -2.39 -5.92
N VAL A 65 15.23 -2.47 -5.00
CA VAL A 65 15.52 -3.75 -4.42
C VAL A 65 14.69 -3.93 -3.21
N THR A 66 13.67 -4.70 -3.31
CA THR A 66 12.83 -4.94 -2.18
C THR A 66 12.91 -6.39 -1.83
N ASN A 67 13.38 -6.65 -0.65
CA ASN A 67 13.50 -8.00 -0.16
C ASN A 67 12.17 -8.39 0.46
N LEU A 68 11.58 -9.44 -0.07
CA LEU A 68 10.29 -9.89 0.40
C LEU A 68 10.29 -10.15 1.89
N ARG A 69 11.36 -10.74 2.39
CA ARG A 69 11.45 -11.06 3.79
C ARG A 69 11.49 -9.81 4.67
N GLU A 70 12.25 -8.82 4.26
CA GLU A 70 12.30 -7.58 5.01
C GLU A 70 10.95 -6.90 5.06
N LEU A 71 10.25 -6.91 3.95
CA LEU A 71 8.96 -6.29 3.88
C LEU A 71 7.97 -7.02 4.78
N HIS A 72 8.02 -8.33 4.75
CA HIS A 72 7.16 -9.15 5.57
C HIS A 72 7.43 -8.89 7.04
N ASP A 73 8.71 -8.82 7.41
CA ASP A 73 9.09 -8.58 8.80
C ASP A 73 8.63 -7.20 9.26
N ALA A 74 8.73 -6.21 8.40
CA ALA A 74 8.30 -4.87 8.76
C ALA A 74 6.81 -4.82 9.03
N LEU A 75 6.03 -5.50 8.22
CA LEU A 75 4.60 -5.54 8.43
C LEU A 75 4.25 -6.34 9.68
N GLU A 76 4.95 -7.43 9.89
CA GLU A 76 4.67 -8.23 11.06
C GLU A 76 4.96 -7.46 12.33
N GLU A 77 6.03 -6.70 12.35
CA GLU A 77 6.35 -5.94 13.51
C GLU A 77 5.31 -4.87 13.79
N LYS A 78 4.83 -4.25 12.74
CA LYS A 78 3.84 -3.20 12.88
C LYS A 78 2.56 -3.73 13.52
N PHE A 79 2.20 -4.95 13.24
CA PHE A 79 0.96 -5.53 13.76
C PHE A 79 1.19 -6.65 14.76
N HIS A 80 2.39 -6.71 15.31
CA HIS A 80 2.73 -7.78 16.24
C HIS A 80 1.75 -7.84 17.41
N HIS A 81 1.38 -6.69 17.93
CA HIS A 81 0.50 -6.63 19.08
C HIS A 81 -0.93 -7.05 18.75
N LYS A 82 -1.25 -7.19 17.49
CA LYS A 82 -2.59 -7.62 17.09
C LYS A 82 -2.61 -9.04 16.54
N GLY A 83 -1.48 -9.71 16.54
CA GLY A 83 -1.41 -11.07 16.06
C GLY A 83 -0.40 -11.34 14.98
N GLY A 84 0.29 -10.31 14.51
CA GLY A 84 1.37 -10.47 13.55
C GLY A 84 0.87 -11.02 12.23
N VAL A 85 1.58 -12.00 11.71
CA VAL A 85 1.30 -12.55 10.39
C VAL A 85 -0.12 -13.11 10.30
N LYS A 86 -0.57 -13.77 11.33
CA LYS A 86 -1.91 -14.30 11.32
C LYS A 86 -2.94 -13.21 11.15
N TYR A 87 -2.76 -12.11 11.87
CA TYR A 87 -3.68 -11.00 11.75
C TYR A 87 -3.62 -10.40 10.36
N LEU A 88 -2.43 -10.29 9.80
CA LEU A 88 -2.29 -9.73 8.45
C LEU A 88 -3.05 -10.56 7.42
N TYR A 89 -3.06 -11.87 7.58
CA TYR A 89 -3.80 -12.72 6.65
C TYR A 89 -5.31 -12.63 6.86
N THR A 90 -5.76 -12.21 8.03
CA THR A 90 -7.19 -11.95 8.16
C THR A 90 -7.57 -10.64 7.49
N LEU A 91 -6.67 -9.65 7.50
CA LEU A 91 -6.94 -8.40 6.81
C LEU A 91 -6.88 -8.57 5.31
N LEU A 92 -5.90 -9.30 4.84
CA LEU A 92 -5.61 -9.42 3.42
C LEU A 92 -5.45 -10.89 3.07
N PRO A 93 -6.57 -11.57 2.88
CA PRO A 93 -6.52 -13.04 2.67
C PRO A 93 -5.75 -13.46 1.43
N GLY A 94 -5.60 -12.58 0.48
CA GLY A 94 -4.81 -12.89 -0.71
C GLY A 94 -3.32 -12.80 -0.50
N GLY A 95 -2.92 -12.48 0.71
CA GLY A 95 -1.52 -12.31 1.05
C GLY A 95 -1.24 -10.86 1.37
N PRO A 96 -0.67 -10.59 2.55
CA PRO A 96 -0.52 -9.18 2.96
C PRO A 96 0.36 -8.37 2.04
N ILE A 97 1.37 -8.97 1.42
CA ILE A 97 2.22 -8.21 0.54
C ILE A 97 1.63 -8.10 -0.84
N ALA A 98 1.22 -9.22 -1.43
CA ALA A 98 0.68 -9.17 -2.79
C ALA A 98 -0.58 -8.33 -2.85
N GLN A 99 -1.52 -8.61 -1.97
CA GLN A 99 -2.79 -7.89 -1.97
C GLN A 99 -2.60 -6.46 -1.48
N GLY A 100 -1.78 -6.28 -0.46
CA GLY A 100 -1.50 -4.94 0.05
C GLY A 100 -0.84 -4.05 -0.99
N CYS A 101 0.10 -4.59 -1.74
CA CYS A 101 0.77 -3.81 -2.79
C CYS A 101 -0.21 -3.42 -3.88
N ARG A 102 -1.11 -4.30 -4.25
CA ARG A 102 -2.12 -3.93 -5.25
C ARG A 102 -2.95 -2.77 -4.77
N LEU A 103 -3.38 -2.81 -3.51
CA LEU A 103 -4.16 -1.71 -2.95
C LEU A 103 -3.35 -0.43 -2.90
N ALA A 104 -2.06 -0.54 -2.65
CA ALA A 104 -1.20 0.62 -2.48
C ALA A 104 -0.68 1.20 -3.78
N GLY A 105 -0.97 0.56 -4.90
CA GLY A 105 -0.48 1.03 -6.20
C GLY A 105 0.96 0.66 -6.44
N LEU A 106 1.45 -0.40 -5.82
CA LEU A 106 2.83 -0.81 -5.91
C LEU A 106 2.93 -2.17 -6.56
N GLU A 107 4.10 -2.43 -7.13
CA GLU A 107 4.34 -3.73 -7.71
C GLU A 107 4.92 -4.63 -6.65
N PRO A 108 4.32 -5.78 -6.38
CA PRO A 108 4.85 -6.65 -5.34
C PRO A 108 6.20 -7.20 -5.71
N PRO A 109 7.06 -7.45 -4.73
CA PRO A 109 8.36 -8.03 -5.03
C PRO A 109 8.22 -9.45 -5.55
N ALA A 110 9.26 -9.90 -6.22
CA ALA A 110 9.26 -11.26 -6.72
C ALA A 110 9.10 -12.22 -5.55
N GLY A 111 8.31 -13.22 -5.73
CA GLY A 111 8.06 -14.19 -4.69
C GLY A 111 6.81 -13.96 -3.89
N ALA A 112 6.22 -12.78 -3.96
CA ALA A 112 4.96 -12.54 -3.27
C ALA A 112 3.86 -13.31 -4.00
N VAL A 113 3.04 -13.98 -3.23
CA VAL A 113 2.00 -14.82 -3.81
C VAL A 113 0.64 -14.35 -3.38
N ASP A 114 -0.27 -14.31 -4.32
CA ASP A 114 -1.63 -13.95 -4.02
C ASP A 114 -2.47 -15.22 -4.01
N ARG A 115 -2.92 -15.59 -2.84
CA ARG A 115 -3.69 -16.79 -2.73
C ARG A 115 -5.07 -16.68 -3.27
N GLY A 116 -5.55 -15.51 -3.45
CA GLY A 116 -6.88 -15.29 -3.95
C GLY A 116 -7.01 -15.30 -5.45
N PHE A 117 -5.92 -15.31 -6.21
CA PHE A 117 -6.00 -15.23 -7.56
C PHE A 117 -5.06 -16.11 -8.16
N GLY A 118 -5.29 -16.63 -9.11
CA GLY A 118 -4.46 -17.35 -9.87
C GLY A 118 -3.62 -18.31 -9.38
N SER A 119 -3.77 -18.53 -8.28
CA SER A 119 -2.92 -19.41 -7.74
C SER A 119 -3.30 -20.64 -8.13
N VAL A 120 -4.21 -20.88 -8.74
CA VAL A 120 -4.62 -21.95 -9.00
C VAL A 120 -3.97 -22.54 -9.73
N ALA A 121 -3.55 -22.52 -9.95
CA ALA A 121 -3.04 -23.20 -10.67
C ALA A 121 -2.99 -23.95 -10.80
#